data_dc69f9eb3afb0d4a7b09e572a289f7b9
#
_entry.id   dc69f9eb3afb0d4a7b09e572a289f7b9
#
_cell.length_a   1.000
_cell.length_b   1.000
_cell.length_c   1.000
_cell.angle_alpha   90.00
_cell.angle_beta   90.00
_cell.angle_gamma   90.00
#
_symmetry.space_group_name_H-M   'P 1'
#
loop_
_entity.id
_entity.type
_entity.pdbx_description
1 polymer ?
#
loop_
_entity_poly.entity_id
_entity_poly.type
_entity_poly.pdbx_seq_one_letter_code
_entity_poly.pdbx_strand_id
1 'polypeptide(L)'
;NDLVRPAMYDAHHDIIPLREPVAGEPTQPFDVVGPVCETGDTFARGRDVPLVAAGDLVAFRSAGAYGAVMASEYNSRPLVPEVLVSGDQFAVIRARPTYEEMIARDSIPAWMQND
;
A
#
# COMPACT_ATOMS: atom_id res chain seq x y z
N ASN A 1 1.88 -3.31 -7.59
CA ASN A 1 1.61 -2.58 -6.36
C ASN A 1 2.50 -3.07 -5.22
N ASP A 2 2.64 -2.29 -4.19
CA ASP A 2 3.50 -2.54 -3.05
C ASP A 2 2.74 -3.12 -1.83
N LEU A 3 1.50 -3.50 -2.00
CA LEU A 3 0.67 -4.11 -0.96
C LEU A 3 -0.12 -5.32 -1.50
N VAL A 4 -1.44 -5.24 -1.51
CA VAL A 4 -2.33 -6.31 -1.97
C VAL A 4 -2.54 -6.29 -3.48
N ARG A 5 -2.90 -7.44 -4.04
CA ARG A 5 -3.22 -7.59 -5.46
C ARG A 5 -4.63 -8.20 -5.63
N PRO A 6 -5.69 -7.43 -5.37
CA PRO A 6 -7.06 -7.94 -5.38
C PRO A 6 -7.44 -8.59 -6.72
N ALA A 7 -7.01 -8.00 -7.84
CA ALA A 7 -7.31 -8.50 -9.17
C ALA A 7 -6.75 -9.90 -9.45
N MET A 8 -5.68 -10.32 -8.76
CA MET A 8 -5.07 -11.64 -8.95
C MET A 8 -5.92 -12.76 -8.34
N TYR A 9 -6.67 -12.45 -7.29
CA TYR A 9 -7.44 -13.42 -6.50
C TYR A 9 -8.93 -13.16 -6.53
N ASP A 10 -9.40 -12.19 -7.31
CA ASP A 10 -10.78 -11.69 -7.27
C ASP A 10 -11.21 -11.34 -5.82
N ALA A 11 -10.30 -10.75 -5.08
CA ALA A 11 -10.50 -10.46 -3.67
C ALA A 11 -11.21 -9.12 -3.47
N HIS A 12 -12.17 -9.10 -2.55
CA HIS A 12 -12.83 -7.88 -2.12
C HIS A 12 -12.16 -7.34 -0.86
N HIS A 13 -11.75 -6.07 -0.90
CA HIS A 13 -11.34 -5.32 0.27
C HIS A 13 -12.23 -4.09 0.44
N ASP A 14 -12.72 -3.87 1.65
CA ASP A 14 -13.37 -2.60 1.97
C ASP A 14 -12.37 -1.47 1.89
N ILE A 15 -12.78 -0.37 1.28
CA ILE A 15 -11.99 0.85 1.15
C ILE A 15 -12.79 1.97 1.81
N ILE A 16 -12.25 2.51 2.87
CA ILE A 16 -12.94 3.52 3.69
C ILE A 16 -12.04 4.75 3.90
N PRO A 17 -12.61 5.96 3.93
CA PRO A 17 -11.88 7.14 4.41
C PRO A 17 -11.42 6.93 5.86
N LEU A 18 -10.26 7.51 6.23
CA LEU A 18 -9.80 7.48 7.64
C LEU A 18 -10.59 8.42 8.56
N ARG A 19 -11.34 9.35 8.00
CA ARG A 19 -12.28 10.17 8.80
C ARG A 19 -13.51 9.37 9.18
N GLU A 20 -14.15 9.73 10.27
CA GLU A 20 -15.43 9.14 10.68
C GLU A 20 -16.48 9.34 9.58
N PRO A 21 -17.19 8.26 9.17
CA PRO A 21 -18.26 8.36 8.20
C PRO A 21 -19.44 9.17 8.78
N VAL A 22 -20.03 10.02 7.95
CA VAL A 22 -21.26 10.74 8.31
C VAL A 22 -22.47 9.96 7.81
N ALA A 23 -23.45 9.74 8.65
CA ALA A 23 -24.67 9.02 8.28
C ALA A 23 -25.39 9.74 7.10
N GLY A 24 -25.67 8.98 6.04
CA GLY A 24 -26.27 9.53 4.82
C GLY A 24 -25.32 10.31 3.93
N GLU A 25 -24.02 10.22 4.15
CA GLU A 25 -23.00 10.81 3.29
C GLU A 25 -23.13 10.29 1.85
N PRO A 26 -23.07 11.18 0.84
CA PRO A 26 -23.11 10.76 -0.54
C PRO A 26 -21.86 9.95 -0.91
N THR A 27 -22.09 8.90 -1.68
CA THR A 27 -21.02 8.10 -2.31
C THR A 27 -20.98 8.36 -3.79
N GLN A 28 -19.85 8.06 -4.42
CA GLN A 28 -19.73 8.03 -5.87
C GLN A 28 -18.81 6.87 -6.29
N PRO A 29 -18.96 6.36 -7.50
CA PRO A 29 -18.09 5.29 -7.99
C PRO A 29 -16.69 5.82 -8.30
N PHE A 30 -15.68 5.13 -7.73
CA PHE A 30 -14.26 5.36 -7.99
C PHE A 30 -13.58 4.11 -8.55
N ASP A 31 -12.68 4.31 -9.49
CA ASP A 31 -11.61 3.34 -9.72
C ASP A 31 -10.48 3.66 -8.76
N VAL A 32 -10.16 2.71 -7.87
CA VAL A 32 -9.10 2.86 -6.89
C VAL A 32 -7.88 2.13 -7.39
N VAL A 33 -6.83 2.88 -7.70
CA VAL A 33 -5.61 2.38 -8.34
C VAL A 33 -4.38 2.84 -7.56
N GLY A 34 -3.29 2.08 -7.67
CA GLY A 34 -2.00 2.49 -7.14
C GLY A 34 -1.19 3.32 -8.15
N PRO A 35 0.01 3.74 -7.76
CA PRO A 35 0.86 4.62 -8.58
C PRO A 35 1.74 3.86 -9.59
N VAL A 36 1.66 2.54 -9.65
CA VAL A 36 2.55 1.70 -10.45
C VAL A 36 1.96 1.48 -11.84
N CYS A 37 2.79 1.48 -12.87
CA CYS A 37 2.40 1.25 -14.26
C CYS A 37 2.16 -0.24 -14.56
N GLU A 38 1.33 -0.89 -13.77
CA GLU A 38 0.95 -2.30 -13.88
C GLU A 38 -0.57 -2.43 -13.74
N THR A 39 -1.20 -3.23 -14.59
CA THR A 39 -2.66 -3.45 -14.53
C THR A 39 -3.11 -4.11 -13.23
N GLY A 40 -2.24 -4.88 -12.57
CA GLY A 40 -2.47 -5.47 -11.25
C GLY A 40 -2.50 -4.45 -10.11
N ASP A 41 -2.06 -3.21 -10.34
CA ASP A 41 -2.12 -2.12 -9.35
C ASP A 41 -3.51 -1.45 -9.33
N THR A 42 -4.54 -2.26 -9.38
CA THR A 42 -5.94 -1.86 -9.29
C THR A 42 -6.58 -2.54 -8.10
N PHE A 43 -7.08 -1.76 -7.16
CA PHE A 43 -7.69 -2.26 -5.92
C PHE A 43 -9.20 -2.42 -6.05
N ALA A 44 -9.85 -1.56 -6.80
CA ALA A 44 -11.28 -1.65 -7.09
C ALA A 44 -11.63 -0.89 -8.37
N ARG A 45 -12.72 -1.30 -9.03
CA ARG A 45 -13.31 -0.59 -10.18
C ARG A 45 -14.74 -0.25 -9.87
N GLY A 46 -15.14 0.99 -10.19
CA GLY A 46 -16.50 1.47 -9.99
C GLY A 46 -17.02 1.29 -8.56
N ARG A 47 -16.13 1.36 -7.56
CA ARG A 47 -16.49 1.13 -6.16
C ARG A 47 -17.14 2.38 -5.58
N ASP A 48 -18.33 2.23 -5.03
CA ASP A 48 -18.98 3.30 -4.28
C ASP A 48 -18.20 3.56 -2.97
N VAL A 49 -17.61 4.73 -2.90
CA VAL A 49 -16.84 5.20 -1.73
C VAL A 49 -17.37 6.59 -1.36
N PRO A 50 -17.43 6.95 -0.05
CA PRO A 50 -17.71 8.32 0.36
C PRO A 50 -16.80 9.31 -0.35
N LEU A 51 -17.29 10.53 -0.59
CA LEU A 51 -16.53 11.54 -1.32
C LEU A 51 -15.18 11.80 -0.65
N VAL A 52 -14.11 11.64 -1.43
CA VAL A 52 -12.73 11.92 -1.04
C VAL A 52 -12.12 12.92 -2.01
N ALA A 53 -11.23 13.75 -1.50
CA ALA A 53 -10.46 14.74 -2.25
C ALA A 53 -8.98 14.35 -2.31
N ALA A 54 -8.23 15.00 -3.19
CA ALA A 54 -6.79 14.83 -3.25
C ALA A 54 -6.14 15.21 -1.89
N GLY A 55 -5.35 14.31 -1.34
CA GLY A 55 -4.72 14.45 -0.03
C GLY A 55 -5.47 13.72 1.09
N ASP A 56 -6.71 13.30 0.89
CA ASP A 56 -7.41 12.47 1.86
C ASP A 56 -6.77 11.08 1.96
N LEU A 57 -6.85 10.50 3.16
CA LEU A 57 -6.35 9.17 3.42
C LEU A 57 -7.49 8.14 3.41
N VAL A 58 -7.21 6.98 2.83
CA VAL A 58 -8.12 5.84 2.81
C VAL A 58 -7.43 4.62 3.41
N ALA A 59 -8.23 3.72 3.99
CA ALA A 59 -7.75 2.45 4.52
C ALA A 59 -8.36 1.29 3.73
N PHE A 60 -7.53 0.31 3.41
CA PHE A 60 -7.93 -0.99 2.88
C PHE A 60 -8.09 -1.94 4.06
N ARG A 61 -9.30 -2.42 4.29
CA ARG A 61 -9.59 -3.34 5.39
C ARG A 61 -9.32 -4.79 5.00
N SER A 62 -9.13 -5.63 6.01
CA SER A 62 -8.90 -7.08 5.83
C SER A 62 -7.76 -7.42 4.87
N ALA A 63 -6.72 -6.57 4.84
CA ALA A 63 -5.56 -6.74 3.96
C ALA A 63 -4.38 -7.45 4.65
N GLY A 64 -4.47 -7.80 5.94
CA GLY A 64 -3.34 -8.29 6.74
C GLY A 64 -2.71 -9.59 6.22
N ALA A 65 -3.53 -10.54 5.80
CA ALA A 65 -3.04 -11.86 5.37
C ALA A 65 -2.07 -11.79 4.17
N TYR A 66 -2.30 -10.88 3.24
CA TYR A 66 -1.50 -10.76 2.01
C TYR A 66 -0.88 -9.37 1.81
N GLY A 67 -1.16 -8.42 2.70
CA GLY A 67 -0.66 -7.06 2.61
C GLY A 67 0.87 -7.02 2.66
N ALA A 68 1.44 -7.27 3.82
CA ALA A 68 2.89 -7.18 4.03
C ALA A 68 3.67 -8.27 3.29
N VAL A 69 3.16 -9.51 3.26
CA VAL A 69 3.88 -10.65 2.67
C VAL A 69 3.91 -10.62 1.15
N MET A 70 3.00 -9.92 0.50
CA MET A 70 2.98 -9.72 -0.95
C MET A 70 3.55 -8.37 -1.38
N ALA A 71 3.85 -7.51 -0.44
CA ALA A 71 4.50 -6.24 -0.73
C ALA A 71 5.87 -6.48 -1.38
N SER A 72 6.22 -5.62 -2.33
CA SER A 72 7.49 -5.71 -3.05
C SER A 72 8.06 -4.32 -3.30
N GLU A 73 9.36 -4.27 -3.55
CA GLU A 73 10.07 -3.04 -3.91
C GLU A 73 9.96 -2.72 -5.40
N TYR A 74 8.89 -3.13 -6.04
CA TYR A 74 8.65 -2.86 -7.45
C TYR A 74 8.74 -1.37 -7.76
N ASN A 75 9.42 -1.02 -8.84
CA ASN A 75 9.79 0.36 -9.21
C ASN A 75 10.62 1.08 -8.13
N SER A 76 11.45 0.34 -7.38
CA SER A 76 12.31 0.86 -6.31
C SER A 76 11.55 1.63 -5.23
N ARG A 77 10.30 1.24 -4.97
CA ARG A 77 9.51 1.81 -3.87
C ARG A 77 9.85 1.08 -2.57
N PRO A 78 10.21 1.78 -1.50
CA PRO A 78 10.45 1.14 -0.22
C PRO A 78 9.23 0.38 0.29
N LEU A 79 9.44 -0.75 0.95
CA LEU A 79 8.37 -1.47 1.63
C LEU A 79 7.67 -0.56 2.65
N VAL A 80 6.37 -0.77 2.83
CA VAL A 80 5.60 -0.03 3.84
C VAL A 80 6.01 -0.45 5.25
N PRO A 81 5.93 0.45 6.24
CA PRO A 81 6.14 0.08 7.64
C PRO A 81 4.96 -0.76 8.14
N GLU A 82 5.21 -1.56 9.17
CA GLU A 82 4.15 -2.24 9.90
C GLU A 82 3.99 -1.62 11.29
N VAL A 83 2.75 -1.40 11.67
CA VAL A 83 2.38 -0.80 12.96
C VAL A 83 1.43 -1.74 13.68
N LEU A 84 1.78 -2.10 14.90
CA LEU A 84 0.90 -2.84 15.80
C LEU A 84 0.09 -1.84 16.60
N VAL A 85 -1.23 -2.07 16.69
CA VAL A 85 -2.16 -1.25 17.47
C VAL A 85 -2.86 -2.11 18.49
N SER A 86 -2.94 -1.62 19.73
CA SER A 86 -3.66 -2.27 20.84
C SER A 86 -4.35 -1.20 21.69
N GLY A 87 -5.66 -1.07 21.58
CA GLY A 87 -6.43 0.00 22.21
C GLY A 87 -5.98 1.36 21.69
N ASP A 88 -5.51 2.21 22.59
CA ASP A 88 -4.98 3.56 22.32
C ASP A 88 -3.46 3.59 22.09
N GLN A 89 -2.81 2.44 22.16
CA GLN A 89 -1.36 2.33 21.97
C GLN A 89 -1.01 1.87 20.56
N PHE A 90 0.11 2.33 20.04
CA PHE A 90 0.67 1.83 18.80
C PHE A 90 2.21 1.75 18.87
N ALA A 91 2.77 0.85 18.08
CA ALA A 91 4.22 0.71 17.93
C ALA A 91 4.57 0.35 16.49
N VAL A 92 5.64 0.94 15.97
CA VAL A 92 6.22 0.51 14.69
C VAL A 92 6.99 -0.77 14.95
N ILE A 93 6.48 -1.90 14.45
CA ILE A 93 7.11 -3.23 14.61
C ILE A 93 8.02 -3.59 13.44
N ARG A 94 7.85 -2.94 12.30
CA ARG A 94 8.78 -2.97 11.17
C ARG A 94 8.89 -1.56 10.59
N ALA A 95 10.08 -0.99 10.64
CA ALA A 95 10.34 0.32 10.06
C ALA A 95 10.29 0.26 8.52
N ARG A 96 9.96 1.38 7.88
CA ARG A 96 10.17 1.54 6.44
C ARG A 96 11.68 1.56 6.17
N PRO A 97 12.21 0.74 5.24
CA PRO A 97 13.61 0.84 4.84
C PRO A 97 13.87 2.18 4.16
N THR A 98 15.07 2.71 4.36
CA THR A 98 15.55 3.88 3.61
C THR A 98 16.03 3.47 2.21
N TYR A 99 16.20 4.43 1.32
CA TYR A 99 16.80 4.17 0.01
C TYR A 99 18.26 3.71 0.12
N GLU A 100 18.99 4.24 1.10
CA GLU A 100 20.36 3.85 1.40
C GLU A 100 20.44 2.38 1.81
N GLU A 101 19.53 1.92 2.66
CA GLU A 101 19.43 0.51 3.07
C GLU A 101 19.06 -0.41 1.89
N MET A 102 18.22 0.06 0.98
CA MET A 102 17.86 -0.67 -0.23
C MET A 102 19.07 -0.82 -1.15
N ILE A 103 19.78 0.27 -1.42
CA ILE A 103 20.96 0.30 -2.30
C ILE A 103 22.13 -0.50 -1.71
N ALA A 104 22.31 -0.46 -0.38
CA ALA A 104 23.39 -1.15 0.31
C ALA A 104 23.32 -2.69 0.19
N ARG A 105 22.20 -3.24 -0.29
CA ARG A 105 22.08 -4.68 -0.58
C ARG A 105 22.76 -5.09 -1.88
N ASP A 106 23.02 -4.14 -2.77
CA ASP A 106 23.73 -4.37 -4.01
C ASP A 106 25.24 -4.12 -3.81
N SER A 107 26.07 -4.84 -4.52
CA SER A 107 27.53 -4.67 -4.47
C SER A 107 28.12 -4.64 -5.86
N ILE A 108 29.15 -3.79 -6.02
CA ILE A 108 29.97 -3.79 -7.24
C ILE A 108 30.97 -4.93 -7.13
N PRO A 109 30.98 -5.89 -8.05
CA PRO A 109 31.92 -7.01 -7.98
C PRO A 109 33.37 -6.51 -8.13
N ALA A 110 34.30 -7.22 -7.45
CA ALA A 110 35.71 -6.81 -7.38
C ALA A 110 36.37 -6.60 -8.77
N TRP A 111 35.96 -7.38 -9.78
CA TRP A 111 36.48 -7.26 -11.14
C TRP A 111 36.00 -6.01 -11.90
N MET A 112 35.01 -5.27 -11.37
CA MET A 112 34.55 -3.98 -11.90
C MET A 112 35.14 -2.78 -11.15
N GLN A 113 35.88 -3.00 -10.07
CA GLN A 113 36.43 -1.93 -9.21
C GLN A 113 37.83 -1.48 -9.62
N ASN A 114 38.43 -2.09 -10.66
CA ASN A 114 39.84 -1.90 -11.06
C ASN A 114 40.02 -1.10 -12.38
N ASP A 115 39.08 -0.20 -12.71
CA ASP A 115 39.23 0.76 -13.81
C ASP A 115 39.41 2.19 -13.31
#